data_9f67b245f3c8c39cbdd716dbf72ac15c
#
_entry.id   9f67b245f3c8c39cbdd716dbf72ac15c
#
_cell.length_a   1.000
_cell.length_b   1.000
_cell.length_c   1.000
_cell.angle_alpha   90.00
_cell.angle_beta   90.00
_cell.angle_gamma   90.00
#
_symmetry.space_group_name_H-M   'P 1'
#
loop_
_entity.id
_entity.type
_entity.pdbx_description
1 polymer ?
#
loop_
_entity_poly.entity_id
_entity_poly.type
_entity_poly.pdbx_seq_one_letter_code
_entity_poly.pdbx_strand_id
1 'polypeptide(L)'
;MEGVFFMRQISIPENEPVLSEVLEAFDFPATLLGAVRYGRGHINDTFCVLCQPQEGDCVRFILQGMSSAAFPHPEELMENFIGITSFLREKIAADGGDPLRETLSLVKTRDGKDFYTDRDGKVWRLMPFIENTDCFQSATPELFESSARAFGRFQYMLHDYPAQTLHETIVNFHNTEDRFARFVAALEADKLNRAKDIPAEIRFVLDRKADCSVALQALRDGKLPLRVTHNDTKLNNILIDRDTHEGICVIVLDTTMPGLSINDFGDSIRFGANHSREDEKDLSKVNFDISLYEVYTRGFLAGARGSLTPAELEYLPWGARLMTLECGIRFLTDYLDGDHYFHIQYPGQNLDRARTQFKLVTDMEQQFDAMAAVVAKYA
;
A
#
# COMPACT_ATOMS: atom_id res chain seq x y z
N MET A 1 -9.12 28.27 13.44
CA MET A 1 -8.61 28.53 14.81
C MET A 1 -7.89 27.34 15.44
N GLU A 2 -7.65 26.25 14.73
CA GLU A 2 -6.88 25.08 15.21
C GLU A 2 -5.35 25.20 15.00
N GLY A 3 -4.89 26.11 14.15
CA GLY A 3 -3.47 26.29 13.87
C GLY A 3 -2.64 26.98 14.96
N VAL A 4 -3.26 27.63 15.92
CA VAL A 4 -2.55 28.43 16.96
C VAL A 4 -2.24 27.61 18.23
N PHE A 5 -2.90 26.48 18.44
CA PHE A 5 -2.68 25.63 19.63
C PHE A 5 -1.44 24.74 19.56
N PHE A 6 -0.90 24.46 18.34
CA PHE A 6 0.27 23.60 18.16
C PHE A 6 1.62 24.28 18.46
N MET A 7 1.66 25.62 18.55
CA MET A 7 2.93 26.37 18.69
C MET A 7 3.53 26.41 20.10
N ARG A 8 2.94 25.82 21.11
CA ARG A 8 3.40 26.05 22.50
C ARG A 8 4.37 25.02 23.09
N GLN A 9 4.66 23.90 22.41
CA GLN A 9 5.67 22.91 22.86
C GLN A 9 6.15 21.99 21.72
N ILE A 10 6.71 22.54 20.66
CA ILE A 10 7.41 21.72 19.66
C ILE A 10 8.87 21.70 20.06
N SER A 11 9.32 20.58 20.62
CA SER A 11 10.72 20.26 20.89
C SER A 11 11.06 18.95 20.23
N ILE A 12 12.32 18.67 20.03
CA ILE A 12 12.75 17.31 19.67
C ILE A 12 12.44 16.45 20.91
N PRO A 13 11.76 15.28 20.75
CA PRO A 13 11.46 14.42 21.89
C PRO A 13 12.74 14.00 22.61
N GLU A 14 12.83 14.26 23.92
CA GLU A 14 14.01 13.94 24.73
C GLU A 14 14.37 12.44 24.75
N ASN A 15 13.41 11.59 24.48
CA ASN A 15 13.59 10.14 24.38
C ASN A 15 14.04 9.63 23.01
N GLU A 16 14.31 10.55 22.05
CA GLU A 16 14.77 10.26 20.69
C GLU A 16 16.10 10.99 20.39
N PRO A 17 17.17 10.66 21.10
CA PRO A 17 18.45 11.42 21.01
C PRO A 17 19.11 11.38 19.63
N VAL A 18 18.76 10.39 18.79
CA VAL A 18 19.26 10.25 17.42
C VAL A 18 18.62 11.27 16.48
N LEU A 19 17.42 11.79 16.79
CA LEU A 19 16.72 12.71 15.88
C LEU A 19 17.48 14.01 15.60
N SER A 20 18.17 14.57 16.60
CA SER A 20 18.97 15.79 16.40
C SER A 20 20.10 15.56 15.39
N GLU A 21 20.84 14.47 15.55
CA GLU A 21 21.91 14.06 14.63
C GLU A 21 21.37 13.86 13.22
N VAL A 22 20.26 13.12 13.08
CA VAL A 22 19.63 12.84 11.80
C VAL A 22 19.16 14.12 11.11
N LEU A 23 18.48 15.01 11.84
CA LEU A 23 17.99 16.27 11.28
C LEU A 23 19.13 17.22 10.86
N GLU A 24 20.23 17.25 11.61
CA GLU A 24 21.43 18.04 11.25
C GLU A 24 22.10 17.55 9.94
N ALA A 25 21.90 16.30 9.57
CA ALA A 25 22.47 15.74 8.34
C ALA A 25 21.79 16.26 7.06
N PHE A 26 20.53 16.70 7.14
CA PHE A 26 19.78 17.16 5.97
C PHE A 26 19.96 18.65 5.70
N ASP A 27 19.94 19.02 4.40
CA ASP A 27 20.07 20.40 3.93
C ASP A 27 18.68 21.00 3.66
N PHE A 28 18.07 21.57 4.68
CA PHE A 28 16.82 22.32 4.50
C PHE A 28 17.03 23.81 4.84
N PRO A 29 16.50 24.73 4.01
CA PRO A 29 16.78 26.17 4.10
C PRO A 29 15.90 26.86 5.16
N ALA A 30 15.90 26.34 6.41
CA ALA A 30 15.04 26.82 7.46
C ALA A 30 15.61 26.49 8.85
N THR A 31 15.22 27.26 9.87
CA THR A 31 15.58 26.96 11.26
C THR A 31 14.64 25.88 11.80
N LEU A 32 15.21 24.79 12.32
CA LEU A 32 14.45 23.73 12.97
C LEU A 32 13.75 24.26 14.23
N LEU A 33 12.44 24.10 14.30
CA LEU A 33 11.63 24.40 15.49
C LEU A 33 11.38 23.16 16.35
N GLY A 34 11.23 21.99 15.72
CA GLY A 34 11.01 20.72 16.42
C GLY A 34 10.49 19.62 15.52
N ALA A 35 10.29 18.43 16.11
CA ALA A 35 9.75 17.25 15.45
C ALA A 35 8.77 16.53 16.39
N VAL A 36 7.70 15.99 15.83
CA VAL A 36 6.70 15.19 16.57
C VAL A 36 6.39 13.91 15.80
N ARG A 37 6.13 12.81 16.51
CA ARG A 37 5.68 11.57 15.86
C ARG A 37 4.43 11.84 15.05
N TYR A 38 4.37 11.29 13.83
CA TYR A 38 3.33 11.59 12.87
C TYR A 38 2.78 10.33 12.22
N GLY A 39 1.44 10.32 12.02
CA GLY A 39 0.75 9.19 11.42
C GLY A 39 0.47 8.03 12.37
N ARG A 40 -0.10 6.96 11.81
CA ARG A 40 -0.49 5.73 12.54
C ARG A 40 0.20 4.48 11.96
N GLY A 41 1.18 4.67 11.06
CA GLY A 41 1.97 3.57 10.52
C GLY A 41 2.81 2.90 11.61
N HIS A 42 2.97 1.58 11.52
CA HIS A 42 3.66 0.78 12.53
C HIS A 42 4.99 0.21 12.01
N ILE A 43 5.32 0.45 10.74
CA ILE A 43 6.52 -0.12 10.12
C ILE A 43 7.69 0.85 10.24
N ASN A 44 7.55 2.07 9.71
CA ASN A 44 8.58 3.10 9.76
C ASN A 44 8.35 4.07 10.91
N ASP A 45 9.45 4.57 11.51
CA ASP A 45 9.38 5.68 12.44
C ASP A 45 9.15 6.98 11.65
N THR A 46 7.98 7.58 11.81
CA THR A 46 7.60 8.77 11.04
C THR A 46 7.42 9.97 11.95
N PHE A 47 8.02 11.10 11.56
CA PHE A 47 7.94 12.36 12.29
C PHE A 47 7.54 13.50 11.33
N CYS A 48 6.69 14.39 11.81
CA CYS A 48 6.48 15.70 11.21
C CYS A 48 7.50 16.67 11.80
N VAL A 49 8.32 17.26 10.94
CA VAL A 49 9.36 18.22 11.29
C VAL A 49 8.85 19.60 10.92
N LEU A 50 8.90 20.53 11.86
CA LEU A 50 8.49 21.93 11.68
C LEU A 50 9.72 22.81 11.60
N CYS A 51 9.79 23.64 10.57
CA CYS A 51 10.88 24.56 10.32
C CYS A 51 10.39 25.98 10.04
N GLN A 52 11.15 26.99 10.45
CA GLN A 52 10.91 28.39 10.16
C GLN A 52 11.89 28.87 9.09
N PRO A 53 11.42 29.17 7.87
CA PRO A 53 12.23 29.86 6.86
C PRO A 53 12.64 31.27 7.34
N GLN A 54 13.60 31.88 6.68
CA GLN A 54 13.99 33.28 6.96
C GLN A 54 12.85 34.25 6.68
N GLU A 55 12.04 33.95 5.67
CA GLU A 55 10.82 34.70 5.30
C GLU A 55 9.67 33.73 5.04
N GLY A 56 8.44 34.15 5.37
CA GLY A 56 7.22 33.37 5.16
C GLY A 56 6.77 32.56 6.35
N ASP A 57 5.77 31.71 6.11
CA ASP A 57 5.17 30.85 7.12
C ASP A 57 6.04 29.62 7.42
N CYS A 58 5.78 28.97 8.57
CA CYS A 58 6.42 27.71 8.91
C CYS A 58 6.16 26.66 7.84
N VAL A 59 7.19 25.90 7.51
CA VAL A 59 7.14 24.77 6.57
C VAL A 59 7.30 23.45 7.31
N ARG A 60 6.70 22.42 6.76
CA ARG A 60 6.72 21.07 7.33
C ARG A 60 7.47 20.11 6.42
N PHE A 61 8.07 19.13 7.06
CA PHE A 61 8.70 17.99 6.38
C PHE A 61 8.26 16.70 7.05
N ILE A 62 8.36 15.59 6.33
CA ILE A 62 8.20 14.23 6.85
C ILE A 62 9.57 13.57 6.92
N LEU A 63 10.02 13.28 8.12
CA LEU A 63 11.20 12.47 8.37
C LEU A 63 10.77 11.03 8.63
N GLN A 64 11.38 10.09 7.90
CA GLN A 64 11.11 8.66 8.08
C GLN A 64 12.39 7.87 8.32
N GLY A 65 12.42 7.11 9.42
CA GLY A 65 13.42 6.10 9.69
C GLY A 65 12.90 4.73 9.28
N MET A 66 13.60 4.06 8.37
CA MET A 66 13.16 2.78 7.80
C MET A 66 13.32 1.64 8.79
N SER A 67 12.38 0.71 8.78
CA SER A 67 12.44 -0.51 9.56
C SER A 67 13.34 -1.54 8.86
N SER A 68 14.48 -1.86 9.45
CA SER A 68 15.38 -2.91 8.95
C SER A 68 14.76 -4.31 9.04
N ALA A 69 13.79 -4.52 9.95
CA ALA A 69 13.07 -5.78 10.07
C ALA A 69 12.10 -6.01 8.88
N ALA A 70 11.46 -4.93 8.40
CA ALA A 70 10.56 -5.01 7.25
C ALA A 70 11.31 -4.92 5.91
N PHE A 71 12.38 -4.13 5.86
CA PHE A 71 13.18 -3.84 4.68
C PHE A 71 14.66 -4.10 4.98
N PRO A 72 15.15 -5.32 4.77
CA PRO A 72 16.53 -5.70 5.10
C PRO A 72 17.57 -5.04 4.18
N HIS A 73 17.16 -4.53 3.01
CA HIS A 73 18.01 -3.86 2.01
C HIS A 73 17.47 -2.45 1.74
N PRO A 74 17.64 -1.50 2.69
CA PRO A 74 17.05 -0.17 2.58
C PRO A 74 17.63 0.67 1.43
N GLU A 75 18.86 0.40 1.01
CA GLU A 75 19.50 1.04 -0.15
C GLU A 75 18.77 0.68 -1.44
N GLU A 76 18.44 -0.60 -1.66
CA GLU A 76 17.68 -1.07 -2.82
C GLU A 76 16.28 -0.46 -2.85
N LEU A 77 15.63 -0.33 -1.67
CA LEU A 77 14.36 0.36 -1.55
C LEU A 77 14.48 1.83 -1.94
N MET A 78 15.55 2.51 -1.51
CA MET A 78 15.80 3.90 -1.88
C MET A 78 16.11 4.08 -3.36
N GLU A 79 16.80 3.13 -3.99
CA GLU A 79 17.00 3.14 -5.45
C GLU A 79 15.66 3.04 -6.19
N ASN A 80 14.76 2.14 -5.78
CA ASN A 80 13.39 2.08 -6.32
C ASN A 80 12.65 3.40 -6.12
N PHE A 81 12.65 3.92 -4.89
CA PHE A 81 11.96 5.16 -4.54
C PHE A 81 12.44 6.34 -5.40
N ILE A 82 13.76 6.53 -5.52
CA ILE A 82 14.36 7.62 -6.30
C ILE A 82 14.04 7.47 -7.79
N GLY A 83 14.20 6.26 -8.34
CA GLY A 83 13.91 5.98 -9.74
C GLY A 83 12.45 6.28 -10.09
N ILE A 84 11.52 5.78 -9.29
CA ILE A 84 10.07 5.94 -9.50
C ILE A 84 9.65 7.41 -9.34
N THR A 85 10.05 8.07 -8.26
CA THR A 85 9.64 9.47 -8.02
C THR A 85 10.24 10.44 -9.02
N SER A 86 11.48 10.21 -9.47
CA SER A 86 12.11 11.00 -10.53
C SER A 86 11.36 10.87 -11.85
N PHE A 87 11.03 9.63 -12.23
CA PHE A 87 10.26 9.37 -13.45
C PHE A 87 8.84 9.97 -13.38
N LEU A 88 8.15 9.81 -12.24
CA LEU A 88 6.83 10.41 -12.02
C LEU A 88 6.88 11.94 -12.15
N ARG A 89 7.89 12.60 -11.59
CA ARG A 89 8.04 14.06 -11.69
C ARG A 89 8.12 14.54 -13.14
N GLU A 90 8.89 13.85 -13.97
CA GLU A 90 8.99 14.16 -15.40
C GLU A 90 7.66 13.96 -16.12
N LYS A 91 6.98 12.83 -15.86
CA LYS A 91 5.68 12.52 -16.46
C LYS A 91 4.57 13.50 -16.04
N ILE A 92 4.52 13.82 -14.73
CA ILE A 92 3.54 14.78 -14.19
C ILE A 92 3.75 16.17 -14.80
N ALA A 93 5.00 16.64 -14.88
CA ALA A 93 5.30 17.92 -15.51
C ALA A 93 4.92 17.94 -17.01
N ALA A 94 5.19 16.84 -17.72
CA ALA A 94 4.80 16.70 -19.13
C ALA A 94 3.27 16.66 -19.34
N ASP A 95 2.52 16.12 -18.36
CA ASP A 95 1.04 16.06 -18.35
C ASP A 95 0.41 17.39 -17.86
N GLY A 96 1.24 18.41 -17.51
CA GLY A 96 0.78 19.73 -17.06
C GLY A 96 0.37 19.78 -15.58
N GLY A 97 0.73 18.78 -14.80
CA GLY A 97 0.51 18.71 -13.35
C GLY A 97 1.61 19.39 -12.53
N ASP A 98 1.47 19.35 -11.20
CA ASP A 98 2.44 19.89 -10.24
C ASP A 98 3.27 18.78 -9.59
N PRO A 99 4.54 18.56 -10.03
CA PRO A 99 5.40 17.52 -9.48
C PRO A 99 5.75 17.70 -7.99
N LEU A 100 5.54 18.88 -7.43
CA LEU A 100 5.79 19.13 -6.00
C LEU A 100 4.63 18.69 -5.12
N ARG A 101 3.45 18.49 -5.72
CA ARG A 101 2.24 18.06 -5.00
C ARG A 101 1.77 16.67 -5.40
N GLU A 102 2.03 16.24 -6.63
CA GLU A 102 1.43 15.02 -7.18
C GLU A 102 2.33 13.78 -7.07
N THR A 103 3.57 13.97 -6.60
CA THR A 103 4.46 12.85 -6.21
C THR A 103 5.38 13.26 -5.06
N LEU A 104 5.97 12.25 -4.40
CA LEU A 104 6.94 12.48 -3.33
C LEU A 104 8.28 12.98 -3.90
N SER A 105 9.01 13.72 -3.09
CA SER A 105 10.38 14.17 -3.39
C SER A 105 11.24 14.09 -2.14
N LEU A 106 12.57 14.07 -2.32
CA LEU A 106 13.53 13.98 -1.24
C LEU A 106 14.25 15.31 -1.02
N VAL A 107 14.48 15.64 0.24
CA VAL A 107 15.42 16.65 0.65
C VAL A 107 16.80 16.00 0.72
N LYS A 108 17.79 16.59 0.06
CA LYS A 108 19.16 16.07 0.09
C LYS A 108 19.79 16.27 1.47
N THR A 109 20.73 15.41 1.79
CA THR A 109 21.65 15.64 2.90
C THR A 109 22.65 16.74 2.54
N ARG A 110 23.34 17.30 3.53
CA ARG A 110 24.36 18.35 3.34
C ARG A 110 25.54 17.90 2.48
N ASP A 111 25.82 16.58 2.43
CA ASP A 111 26.81 15.97 1.54
C ASP A 111 26.21 15.52 0.18
N GLY A 112 24.98 15.92 -0.12
CA GLY A 112 24.32 15.76 -1.41
C GLY A 112 23.66 14.41 -1.68
N LYS A 113 23.56 13.53 -0.67
CA LYS A 113 22.91 12.22 -0.79
C LYS A 113 21.38 12.32 -0.65
N ASP A 114 20.69 11.28 -1.06
CA ASP A 114 19.22 11.19 -1.00
C ASP A 114 18.69 10.69 0.34
N PHE A 115 19.53 10.09 1.17
CA PHE A 115 19.20 9.57 2.49
C PHE A 115 20.42 9.63 3.42
N TYR A 116 20.15 9.51 4.70
CA TYR A 116 21.17 9.47 5.75
C TYR A 116 21.15 8.12 6.46
N THR A 117 22.31 7.56 6.75
CA THR A 117 22.45 6.37 7.60
C THR A 117 23.03 6.80 8.94
N ASP A 118 22.29 6.59 10.03
CA ASP A 118 22.76 6.95 11.36
C ASP A 118 23.82 5.97 11.89
N ARG A 119 24.35 6.28 13.07
CA ARG A 119 25.40 5.48 13.73
C ARG A 119 24.98 4.05 14.06
N ASP A 120 23.69 3.77 14.15
CA ASP A 120 23.12 2.45 14.43
C ASP A 120 22.79 1.68 13.13
N GLY A 121 23.11 2.27 11.95
CA GLY A 121 22.86 1.69 10.65
C GLY A 121 21.44 1.86 10.12
N LYS A 122 20.60 2.65 10.80
CA LYS A 122 19.24 2.93 10.35
C LYS A 122 19.24 3.99 9.27
N VAL A 123 18.52 3.72 8.20
CA VAL A 123 18.37 4.64 7.06
C VAL A 123 17.22 5.61 7.29
N TRP A 124 17.48 6.89 7.03
CA TRP A 124 16.53 7.99 7.19
C TRP A 124 16.39 8.78 5.89
N ARG A 125 15.15 9.15 5.57
CA ARG A 125 14.84 10.06 4.45
C ARG A 125 13.98 11.22 4.94
N LEU A 126 14.17 12.37 4.31
CA LEU A 126 13.41 13.59 4.58
C LEU A 126 12.67 14.01 3.31
N MET A 127 11.39 14.29 3.43
CA MET A 127 10.50 14.66 2.33
C MET A 127 9.77 15.97 2.67
N PRO A 128 9.53 16.88 1.72
CA PRO A 128 8.61 17.98 1.92
C PRO A 128 7.22 17.47 2.29
N PHE A 129 6.56 18.16 3.20
CA PHE A 129 5.16 17.89 3.51
C PHE A 129 4.27 18.46 2.40
N ILE A 130 3.34 17.67 1.88
CA ILE A 130 2.38 18.14 0.87
C ILE A 130 1.20 18.76 1.60
N GLU A 131 1.16 20.10 1.58
CA GLU A 131 0.19 20.90 2.31
C GLU A 131 -1.23 20.81 1.70
N ASN A 132 -2.24 21.19 2.50
CA ASN A 132 -3.64 21.20 2.11
C ASN A 132 -4.17 19.84 1.67
N THR A 133 -3.73 18.77 2.35
CA THR A 133 -4.16 17.40 2.06
C THR A 133 -4.59 16.67 3.33
N ASP A 134 -5.41 15.64 3.14
CA ASP A 134 -5.82 14.69 4.18
C ASP A 134 -5.62 13.24 3.72
N CYS A 135 -5.47 12.33 4.71
CA CYS A 135 -5.51 10.88 4.51
C CYS A 135 -6.74 10.30 5.24
N PHE A 136 -7.46 9.41 4.60
CA PHE A 136 -8.68 8.81 5.16
C PHE A 136 -8.50 7.32 5.45
N GLN A 137 -9.07 6.84 6.56
CA GLN A 137 -9.08 5.43 6.94
C GLN A 137 -10.30 4.68 6.42
N SER A 138 -11.38 5.40 6.12
CA SER A 138 -12.62 4.86 5.55
C SER A 138 -13.09 5.77 4.43
N ALA A 139 -13.69 5.19 3.40
CA ALA A 139 -14.12 5.92 2.22
C ALA A 139 -15.63 6.09 2.19
N THR A 140 -16.09 7.28 1.76
CA THR A 140 -17.37 7.38 1.05
C THR A 140 -17.18 6.84 -0.39
N PRO A 141 -18.26 6.51 -1.11
CA PRO A 141 -18.13 6.09 -2.51
C PRO A 141 -17.35 7.08 -3.37
N GLU A 142 -17.50 8.38 -3.15
CA GLU A 142 -16.82 9.44 -3.88
C GLU A 142 -15.31 9.44 -3.60
N LEU A 143 -14.92 9.31 -2.33
CA LEU A 143 -13.51 9.20 -1.95
C LEU A 143 -12.88 7.89 -2.46
N PHE A 144 -13.66 6.81 -2.51
CA PHE A 144 -13.21 5.53 -3.04
C PHE A 144 -12.97 5.61 -4.55
N GLU A 145 -13.86 6.30 -5.29
CA GLU A 145 -13.65 6.58 -6.72
C GLU A 145 -12.44 7.48 -6.95
N SER A 146 -12.29 8.54 -6.15
CA SER A 146 -11.15 9.46 -6.24
C SER A 146 -9.83 8.73 -5.99
N SER A 147 -9.78 7.83 -4.98
CA SER A 147 -8.62 6.98 -4.72
C SER A 147 -8.31 6.03 -5.87
N ALA A 148 -9.36 5.43 -6.45
CA ALA A 148 -9.23 4.55 -7.61
C ALA A 148 -8.63 5.29 -8.81
N ARG A 149 -9.08 6.52 -9.07
CA ARG A 149 -8.54 7.38 -10.13
C ARG A 149 -7.06 7.70 -9.90
N ALA A 150 -6.66 7.96 -8.67
CA ALA A 150 -5.26 8.22 -8.33
C ALA A 150 -4.37 7.00 -8.55
N PHE A 151 -4.79 5.79 -8.13
CA PHE A 151 -4.04 4.56 -8.40
C PHE A 151 -4.04 4.19 -9.87
N GLY A 152 -5.15 4.39 -10.58
CA GLY A 152 -5.19 4.21 -12.04
C GLY A 152 -4.23 5.16 -12.76
N ARG A 153 -4.17 6.44 -12.32
CA ARG A 153 -3.21 7.41 -12.85
C ARG A 153 -1.75 7.02 -12.51
N PHE A 154 -1.50 6.47 -11.35
CA PHE A 154 -0.18 5.94 -10.99
C PHE A 154 0.26 4.83 -11.96
N GLN A 155 -0.64 3.88 -12.29
CA GLN A 155 -0.39 2.85 -13.29
C GLN A 155 -0.15 3.45 -14.69
N TYR A 156 -0.94 4.46 -15.09
CA TYR A 156 -0.77 5.17 -16.35
C TYR A 156 0.57 5.89 -16.46
N MET A 157 0.97 6.64 -15.41
CA MET A 157 2.23 7.39 -15.42
C MET A 157 3.46 6.47 -15.47
N LEU A 158 3.36 5.27 -14.92
CA LEU A 158 4.45 4.29 -14.85
C LEU A 158 4.37 3.18 -15.90
N HIS A 159 3.43 3.23 -16.85
CA HIS A 159 3.20 2.13 -17.79
C HIS A 159 4.41 1.80 -18.68
N ASP A 160 5.24 2.78 -18.97
CA ASP A 160 6.45 2.68 -19.77
C ASP A 160 7.75 2.68 -18.93
N TYR A 161 7.63 2.67 -17.60
CA TYR A 161 8.79 2.46 -16.73
C TYR A 161 9.31 1.03 -16.87
N PRO A 162 10.64 0.80 -17.01
CA PRO A 162 11.20 -0.54 -17.13
C PRO A 162 11.15 -1.30 -15.80
N ALA A 163 9.99 -1.87 -15.45
CA ALA A 163 9.72 -2.49 -14.16
C ALA A 163 10.77 -3.54 -13.73
N GLN A 164 11.38 -4.23 -14.69
CA GLN A 164 12.44 -5.21 -14.44
C GLN A 164 13.74 -4.63 -13.88
N THR A 165 13.90 -3.29 -13.85
CA THR A 165 15.05 -2.62 -13.24
C THR A 165 14.88 -2.38 -11.75
N LEU A 166 13.67 -2.54 -11.23
CA LEU A 166 13.38 -2.38 -9.81
C LEU A 166 13.81 -3.62 -9.01
N HIS A 167 14.23 -3.38 -7.78
CA HIS A 167 14.53 -4.42 -6.81
C HIS A 167 13.24 -4.99 -6.22
N GLU A 168 13.20 -6.29 -5.98
CA GLU A 168 12.15 -6.95 -5.20
C GLU A 168 12.47 -6.80 -3.71
N THR A 169 12.07 -5.67 -3.11
CA THR A 169 12.41 -5.31 -1.73
C THR A 169 11.74 -6.19 -0.68
N ILE A 170 10.64 -6.85 -1.04
CA ILE A 170 9.98 -7.89 -0.23
C ILE A 170 9.78 -9.11 -1.13
N VAL A 171 10.66 -10.09 -0.97
CA VAL A 171 10.67 -11.30 -1.81
C VAL A 171 9.33 -12.06 -1.73
N ASN A 172 8.79 -12.42 -2.89
CA ASN A 172 7.51 -13.13 -3.01
C ASN A 172 6.32 -12.42 -2.36
N PHE A 173 6.27 -11.08 -2.40
CA PHE A 173 5.25 -10.32 -1.67
C PHE A 173 3.83 -10.71 -2.09
N HIS A 174 3.51 -10.62 -3.38
CA HIS A 174 2.24 -11.08 -3.96
C HIS A 174 2.44 -12.34 -4.83
N ASN A 175 3.10 -13.34 -4.27
CA ASN A 175 3.23 -14.66 -4.87
C ASN A 175 2.28 -15.63 -4.20
N THR A 176 1.06 -15.73 -4.73
CA THR A 176 0.00 -16.58 -4.15
C THR A 176 0.36 -18.07 -4.18
N GLU A 177 1.20 -18.52 -5.13
CA GLU A 177 1.75 -19.90 -5.14
C GLU A 177 2.64 -20.15 -3.92
N ASP A 178 3.55 -19.20 -3.59
CA ASP A 178 4.41 -19.27 -2.40
C ASP A 178 3.58 -19.20 -1.11
N ARG A 179 2.55 -18.33 -1.06
CA ARG A 179 1.64 -18.24 0.09
C ARG A 179 0.90 -19.55 0.32
N PHE A 180 0.43 -20.19 -0.74
CA PHE A 180 -0.19 -21.52 -0.65
C PHE A 180 0.81 -22.59 -0.16
N ALA A 181 2.06 -22.60 -0.67
CA ALA A 181 3.08 -23.53 -0.22
C ALA A 181 3.42 -23.36 1.26
N ARG A 182 3.53 -22.12 1.74
CA ARG A 182 3.73 -21.80 3.17
C ARG A 182 2.56 -22.25 4.03
N PHE A 183 1.32 -22.08 3.55
CA PHE A 183 0.14 -22.60 4.22
C PHE A 183 0.19 -24.13 4.39
N VAL A 184 0.54 -24.87 3.33
CA VAL A 184 0.67 -26.32 3.38
C VAL A 184 1.75 -26.72 4.40
N ALA A 185 2.89 -26.06 4.40
CA ALA A 185 3.97 -26.34 5.36
C ALA A 185 3.53 -26.04 6.83
N ALA A 186 2.81 -24.95 7.08
CA ALA A 186 2.27 -24.63 8.40
C ALA A 186 1.22 -25.63 8.85
N LEU A 187 0.37 -26.11 7.92
CA LEU A 187 -0.63 -27.15 8.16
C LEU A 187 0.01 -28.51 8.51
N GLU A 188 1.05 -28.91 7.78
CA GLU A 188 1.78 -30.16 8.04
C GLU A 188 2.52 -30.10 9.38
N ALA A 189 3.08 -28.96 9.73
CA ALA A 189 3.77 -28.75 10.99
C ALA A 189 2.80 -28.73 12.20
N ASP A 190 1.64 -28.12 12.02
CA ASP A 190 0.57 -27.91 13.03
C ASP A 190 1.08 -27.76 14.47
N LYS A 191 2.06 -26.87 14.66
CA LYS A 191 2.86 -26.71 15.89
C LYS A 191 2.02 -26.56 17.16
N LEU A 192 0.82 -25.99 17.02
CA LEU A 192 -0.09 -25.72 18.12
C LEU A 192 -1.32 -26.63 18.15
N ASN A 193 -1.37 -27.65 17.26
CA ASN A 193 -2.47 -28.59 17.14
C ASN A 193 -3.84 -27.88 16.92
N ARG A 194 -3.83 -26.82 16.10
CA ARG A 194 -4.99 -25.98 15.77
C ARG A 194 -5.75 -26.45 14.52
N ALA A 195 -5.11 -27.24 13.65
CA ALA A 195 -5.68 -27.69 12.38
C ALA A 195 -6.98 -28.51 12.56
N LYS A 196 -7.09 -29.29 13.61
CA LYS A 196 -8.27 -30.12 13.94
C LYS A 196 -9.54 -29.28 14.16
N ASP A 197 -9.39 -28.02 14.59
CA ASP A 197 -10.50 -27.13 14.95
C ASP A 197 -11.00 -26.28 13.76
N ILE A 198 -10.30 -26.34 12.60
CA ILE A 198 -10.57 -25.50 11.43
C ILE A 198 -10.64 -26.28 10.10
N PRO A 199 -11.29 -27.47 10.05
CA PRO A 199 -11.30 -28.30 8.83
C PRO A 199 -11.98 -27.63 7.64
N ALA A 200 -12.95 -26.74 7.88
CA ALA A 200 -13.66 -26.02 6.83
C ALA A 200 -12.76 -24.98 6.14
N GLU A 201 -12.00 -24.23 6.92
CA GLU A 201 -11.06 -23.21 6.42
C GLU A 201 -9.90 -23.87 5.66
N ILE A 202 -9.38 -24.97 6.17
CA ILE A 202 -8.34 -25.76 5.48
C ILE A 202 -8.87 -26.26 4.12
N ARG A 203 -10.05 -26.84 4.10
CA ARG A 203 -10.68 -27.32 2.86
C ARG A 203 -10.89 -26.17 1.87
N PHE A 204 -11.34 -25.01 2.35
CA PHE A 204 -11.57 -23.84 1.52
C PHE A 204 -10.31 -23.44 0.73
N VAL A 205 -9.15 -23.42 1.40
CA VAL A 205 -7.86 -23.09 0.77
C VAL A 205 -7.41 -24.20 -0.18
N LEU A 206 -7.48 -25.47 0.24
CA LEU A 206 -7.04 -26.61 -0.57
C LEU A 206 -7.83 -26.75 -1.87
N ASP A 207 -9.15 -26.51 -1.83
CA ASP A 207 -10.02 -26.57 -3.00
C ASP A 207 -9.69 -25.47 -4.05
N ARG A 208 -9.00 -24.38 -3.63
CA ARG A 208 -8.60 -23.25 -4.49
C ARG A 208 -7.10 -23.24 -4.87
N LYS A 209 -6.42 -24.39 -4.72
CA LYS A 209 -5.02 -24.52 -5.11
C LYS A 209 -4.74 -24.07 -6.55
N ALA A 210 -5.61 -24.46 -7.49
CA ALA A 210 -5.44 -24.10 -8.90
C ALA A 210 -5.54 -22.57 -9.14
N ASP A 211 -6.39 -21.89 -8.38
CA ASP A 211 -6.58 -20.44 -8.48
C ASP A 211 -5.31 -19.69 -8.09
N CYS A 212 -4.55 -20.19 -7.11
CA CYS A 212 -3.34 -19.55 -6.63
C CYS A 212 -2.27 -19.35 -7.73
N SER A 213 -2.35 -20.12 -8.82
CA SER A 213 -1.38 -20.04 -9.94
C SER A 213 -1.85 -19.17 -11.10
N VAL A 214 -3.12 -18.74 -11.15
CA VAL A 214 -3.74 -18.13 -12.33
C VAL A 214 -2.98 -16.88 -12.81
N ALA A 215 -2.67 -15.95 -11.93
CA ALA A 215 -2.02 -14.70 -12.29
C ALA A 215 -0.55 -14.90 -12.69
N LEU A 216 0.20 -15.68 -11.91
CA LEU A 216 1.61 -15.95 -12.18
C LEU A 216 1.79 -16.85 -13.42
N GLN A 217 0.85 -17.75 -13.68
CA GLN A 217 0.86 -18.51 -14.92
C GLN A 217 0.62 -17.62 -16.13
N ALA A 218 -0.32 -16.67 -16.04
CA ALA A 218 -0.57 -15.69 -17.09
C ALA A 218 0.65 -14.78 -17.35
N LEU A 219 1.42 -14.43 -16.31
CA LEU A 219 2.70 -13.73 -16.46
C LEU A 219 3.73 -14.61 -17.18
N ARG A 220 3.92 -15.88 -16.74
CA ARG A 220 4.85 -16.82 -17.37
C ARG A 220 4.51 -17.10 -18.84
N ASP A 221 3.22 -17.12 -19.17
CA ASP A 221 2.72 -17.30 -20.54
C ASP A 221 2.83 -16.02 -21.41
N GLY A 222 3.29 -14.92 -20.84
CA GLY A 222 3.39 -13.62 -21.52
C GLY A 222 2.05 -12.94 -21.81
N LYS A 223 0.96 -13.38 -21.15
CA LYS A 223 -0.37 -12.76 -21.28
C LYS A 223 -0.46 -11.47 -20.48
N LEU A 224 0.04 -11.49 -19.24
CA LEU A 224 0.12 -10.31 -18.39
C LEU A 224 1.53 -9.73 -18.41
N PRO A 225 1.68 -8.41 -18.63
CA PRO A 225 2.98 -7.76 -18.56
C PRO A 225 3.42 -7.57 -17.11
N LEU A 226 4.75 -7.52 -16.89
CA LEU A 226 5.30 -7.02 -15.64
C LEU A 226 5.18 -5.50 -15.61
N ARG A 227 4.64 -4.96 -14.52
CA ARG A 227 4.44 -3.52 -14.29
C ARG A 227 5.17 -3.06 -13.04
N VAL A 228 5.26 -1.74 -12.88
CA VAL A 228 5.51 -1.16 -11.55
C VAL A 228 4.21 -1.19 -10.77
N THR A 229 4.22 -1.81 -9.62
CA THR A 229 3.03 -1.92 -8.75
C THR A 229 3.32 -1.34 -7.38
N HIS A 230 2.32 -0.72 -6.79
CA HIS A 230 2.39 -0.13 -5.46
C HIS A 230 2.35 -1.21 -4.35
N ASN A 231 1.55 -2.26 -4.55
CA ASN A 231 1.38 -3.45 -3.70
C ASN A 231 0.80 -3.21 -2.29
N ASP A 232 0.36 -1.98 -1.98
CA ASP A 232 -0.38 -1.66 -0.75
C ASP A 232 -1.37 -0.51 -1.04
N THR A 233 -2.35 -0.78 -1.92
CA THR A 233 -3.25 0.23 -2.50
C THR A 233 -4.45 0.55 -1.62
N LYS A 234 -4.19 0.84 -0.35
CA LYS A 234 -5.21 1.27 0.60
C LYS A 234 -5.51 2.76 0.44
N LEU A 235 -6.74 3.16 0.79
CA LEU A 235 -7.17 4.56 0.76
C LEU A 235 -6.24 5.51 1.53
N ASN A 236 -5.71 5.08 2.66
CA ASN A 236 -4.81 5.88 3.49
C ASN A 236 -3.38 6.01 2.90
N ASN A 237 -3.11 5.41 1.74
CA ASN A 237 -1.87 5.59 0.98
C ASN A 237 -2.04 6.59 -0.18
N ILE A 238 -3.08 7.44 -0.09
CA ILE A 238 -3.31 8.56 -1.01
C ILE A 238 -3.55 9.83 -0.22
N LEU A 239 -2.93 10.92 -0.66
CA LEU A 239 -3.24 12.25 -0.21
C LEU A 239 -4.41 12.81 -1.03
N ILE A 240 -5.47 13.19 -0.33
CA ILE A 240 -6.66 13.82 -0.90
C ILE A 240 -6.54 15.33 -0.69
N ASP A 241 -6.65 16.10 -1.75
CA ASP A 241 -6.68 17.56 -1.68
C ASP A 241 -7.97 18.05 -1.00
N ARG A 242 -7.83 18.99 -0.05
CA ARG A 242 -8.94 19.45 0.78
C ARG A 242 -9.97 20.28 0.04
N ASP A 243 -9.55 20.98 -1.02
CA ASP A 243 -10.42 21.89 -1.75
C ASP A 243 -11.19 21.15 -2.85
N THR A 244 -10.50 20.23 -3.54
CA THR A 244 -11.09 19.51 -4.69
C THR A 244 -11.64 18.13 -4.33
N HIS A 245 -11.24 17.55 -3.19
CA HIS A 245 -11.53 16.17 -2.77
C HIS A 245 -11.00 15.11 -3.75
N GLU A 246 -10.02 15.48 -4.58
CA GLU A 246 -9.36 14.55 -5.51
C GLU A 246 -8.10 13.94 -4.89
N GLY A 247 -7.84 12.67 -5.20
CA GLY A 247 -6.59 11.99 -4.87
C GLY A 247 -5.47 12.54 -5.74
N ILE A 248 -4.50 13.23 -5.11
CA ILE A 248 -3.45 13.91 -5.85
C ILE A 248 -2.08 13.23 -5.78
N CYS A 249 -1.76 12.56 -4.69
CA CYS A 249 -0.44 11.95 -4.51
C CYS A 249 -0.56 10.56 -3.89
N VAL A 250 0.02 9.58 -4.55
CA VAL A 250 0.22 8.23 -3.98
C VAL A 250 1.44 8.27 -3.07
N ILE A 251 1.29 7.80 -1.85
CA ILE A 251 2.33 7.81 -0.81
C ILE A 251 2.64 6.38 -0.33
N VAL A 252 3.63 6.22 0.57
CA VAL A 252 4.09 4.92 1.11
C VAL A 252 4.61 4.02 -0.01
N LEU A 253 5.59 4.53 -0.78
CA LEU A 253 6.15 3.83 -1.95
C LEU A 253 7.15 2.70 -1.58
N ASP A 254 7.24 2.32 -0.31
CA ASP A 254 8.22 1.33 0.19
C ASP A 254 7.97 -0.09 -0.34
N THR A 255 6.73 -0.38 -0.73
CA THR A 255 6.32 -1.65 -1.32
C THR A 255 6.28 -1.62 -2.85
N THR A 256 6.74 -0.51 -3.46
CA THR A 256 6.69 -0.38 -4.91
C THR A 256 7.79 -1.21 -5.58
N MET A 257 7.37 -2.22 -6.31
CA MET A 257 8.22 -3.29 -6.87
C MET A 257 7.68 -3.73 -8.24
N PRO A 258 8.41 -4.62 -8.97
CA PRO A 258 7.84 -5.30 -10.12
C PRO A 258 6.65 -6.17 -9.70
N GLY A 259 5.54 -6.08 -10.41
CA GLY A 259 4.35 -6.87 -10.12
C GLY A 259 3.32 -6.86 -11.25
N LEU A 260 2.09 -7.22 -10.91
CA LEU A 260 0.97 -7.24 -11.83
C LEU A 260 -0.02 -6.12 -11.48
N SER A 261 -0.44 -5.32 -12.45
CA SER A 261 -1.43 -4.23 -12.25
C SER A 261 -2.72 -4.71 -11.58
N ILE A 262 -3.10 -5.94 -11.84
CA ILE A 262 -4.28 -6.58 -11.23
C ILE A 262 -4.16 -6.74 -9.71
N ASN A 263 -2.94 -6.80 -9.17
CA ASN A 263 -2.73 -6.88 -7.71
C ASN A 263 -3.08 -5.56 -7.04
N ASP A 264 -2.64 -4.42 -7.61
CA ASP A 264 -2.98 -3.10 -7.11
C ASP A 264 -4.49 -2.85 -7.12
N PHE A 265 -5.14 -3.17 -8.24
CA PHE A 265 -6.59 -3.13 -8.33
C PHE A 265 -7.24 -4.03 -7.27
N GLY A 266 -6.76 -5.26 -7.17
CA GLY A 266 -7.33 -6.28 -6.27
C GLY A 266 -7.19 -5.95 -4.80
N ASP A 267 -6.06 -5.40 -4.36
CA ASP A 267 -5.86 -5.05 -2.95
C ASP A 267 -6.79 -3.92 -2.51
N SER A 268 -7.02 -2.92 -3.37
CA SER A 268 -8.01 -1.88 -3.11
C SER A 268 -9.43 -2.42 -2.99
N ILE A 269 -9.81 -3.35 -3.89
CA ILE A 269 -11.13 -3.99 -3.84
C ILE A 269 -11.31 -4.81 -2.57
N ARG A 270 -10.31 -5.60 -2.21
CA ARG A 270 -10.29 -6.39 -0.98
C ARG A 270 -10.56 -5.52 0.25
N PHE A 271 -9.91 -4.37 0.30
CA PHE A 271 -10.01 -3.46 1.43
C PHE A 271 -11.32 -2.64 1.42
N GLY A 272 -11.75 -2.13 0.26
CA GLY A 272 -12.77 -1.10 0.17
C GLY A 272 -14.14 -1.54 -0.35
N ALA A 273 -14.27 -2.70 -1.03
CA ALA A 273 -15.55 -3.15 -1.59
C ALA A 273 -16.36 -4.02 -0.62
N ASN A 274 -16.32 -3.68 0.67
CA ASN A 274 -17.13 -4.29 1.72
C ASN A 274 -17.36 -3.29 2.86
N HIS A 275 -18.34 -3.57 3.74
CA HIS A 275 -18.71 -2.70 4.86
C HIS A 275 -18.31 -3.25 6.23
N SER A 276 -17.77 -4.45 6.28
CA SER A 276 -17.41 -5.10 7.55
C SER A 276 -15.99 -4.73 7.98
N ARG A 277 -15.73 -4.93 9.28
CA ARG A 277 -14.36 -4.93 9.78
C ARG A 277 -13.63 -6.17 9.26
N GLU A 278 -12.30 -6.10 9.16
CA GLU A 278 -11.46 -7.21 8.73
C GLU A 278 -11.56 -8.44 9.65
N ASP A 279 -11.88 -8.22 10.94
CA ASP A 279 -12.03 -9.26 11.97
C ASP A 279 -13.50 -9.46 12.41
N GLU A 280 -14.47 -9.20 11.53
CA GLU A 280 -15.90 -9.40 11.84
C GLU A 280 -16.21 -10.88 12.09
N LYS A 281 -16.76 -11.17 13.26
CA LYS A 281 -17.09 -12.54 13.68
C LYS A 281 -18.41 -13.04 13.12
N ASP A 282 -19.33 -12.12 12.90
CA ASP A 282 -20.64 -12.42 12.31
C ASP A 282 -20.53 -12.34 10.79
N LEU A 283 -20.27 -13.47 10.16
CA LEU A 283 -20.09 -13.56 8.70
C LEU A 283 -21.34 -13.17 7.90
N SER A 284 -22.52 -13.10 8.53
CA SER A 284 -23.74 -12.60 7.87
C SER A 284 -23.66 -11.09 7.56
N LYS A 285 -22.77 -10.35 8.24
CA LYS A 285 -22.49 -8.94 8.01
C LYS A 285 -21.38 -8.70 6.99
N VAL A 286 -20.65 -9.75 6.63
CA VAL A 286 -19.57 -9.69 5.65
C VAL A 286 -20.15 -9.94 4.26
N ASN A 287 -20.02 -8.96 3.38
CA ASN A 287 -20.50 -9.08 2.01
C ASN A 287 -19.63 -8.29 1.05
N PHE A 288 -19.38 -8.87 -0.12
CA PHE A 288 -18.78 -8.14 -1.23
C PHE A 288 -19.85 -7.26 -1.89
N ASP A 289 -19.57 -5.96 -1.97
CA ASP A 289 -20.47 -4.97 -2.56
C ASP A 289 -20.08 -4.67 -4.01
N ILE A 290 -20.86 -5.18 -4.93
CA ILE A 290 -20.66 -4.98 -6.38
C ILE A 290 -20.81 -3.50 -6.77
N SER A 291 -21.57 -2.69 -6.03
CA SER A 291 -21.72 -1.27 -6.31
C SER A 291 -20.44 -0.50 -5.99
N LEU A 292 -19.78 -0.84 -4.88
CA LEU A 292 -18.46 -0.28 -4.53
C LEU A 292 -17.38 -0.77 -5.50
N TYR A 293 -17.45 -2.04 -5.92
CA TYR A 293 -16.59 -2.56 -6.98
C TYR A 293 -16.75 -1.77 -8.29
N GLU A 294 -17.98 -1.46 -8.69
CA GLU A 294 -18.25 -0.66 -9.87
C GLU A 294 -17.71 0.77 -9.74
N VAL A 295 -17.92 1.42 -8.60
CA VAL A 295 -17.40 2.75 -8.30
C VAL A 295 -15.88 2.79 -8.43
N TYR A 296 -15.20 1.82 -7.82
CA TYR A 296 -13.74 1.72 -7.90
C TYR A 296 -13.26 1.44 -9.32
N THR A 297 -13.86 0.47 -10.01
CA THR A 297 -13.51 0.10 -11.39
C THR A 297 -13.60 1.29 -12.34
N ARG A 298 -14.69 2.07 -12.24
CA ARG A 298 -14.89 3.29 -13.03
C ARG A 298 -13.75 4.30 -12.80
N GLY A 299 -13.43 4.58 -11.53
CA GLY A 299 -12.35 5.50 -11.17
C GLY A 299 -10.99 5.02 -11.65
N PHE A 300 -10.66 3.74 -11.40
CA PHE A 300 -9.38 3.15 -11.76
C PHE A 300 -9.13 3.15 -13.27
N LEU A 301 -10.12 2.74 -14.07
CA LEU A 301 -10.01 2.72 -15.53
C LEU A 301 -9.95 4.14 -16.12
N ALA A 302 -10.72 5.09 -15.54
CA ALA A 302 -10.61 6.49 -15.93
C ALA A 302 -9.20 7.06 -15.66
N GLY A 303 -8.58 6.70 -14.52
CA GLY A 303 -7.21 7.08 -14.18
C GLY A 303 -6.17 6.40 -15.06
N ALA A 304 -6.37 5.13 -15.40
CA ALA A 304 -5.47 4.33 -16.22
C ALA A 304 -5.42 4.78 -17.70
N ARG A 305 -6.39 5.58 -18.16
CA ARG A 305 -6.40 6.23 -19.49
C ARG A 305 -6.09 5.27 -20.64
N GLY A 306 -6.57 4.03 -20.59
CA GLY A 306 -6.34 3.01 -21.61
C GLY A 306 -4.93 2.44 -21.67
N SER A 307 -4.10 2.61 -20.64
CA SER A 307 -2.75 2.05 -20.58
C SER A 307 -2.70 0.54 -20.27
N LEU A 308 -3.82 -0.02 -19.79
CA LEU A 308 -3.93 -1.45 -19.54
C LEU A 308 -4.18 -2.23 -20.83
N THR A 309 -3.55 -3.37 -20.97
CA THR A 309 -3.78 -4.29 -22.08
C THR A 309 -5.14 -4.97 -21.97
N PRO A 310 -5.71 -5.49 -23.08
CA PRO A 310 -6.97 -6.26 -23.03
C PRO A 310 -6.91 -7.44 -22.03
N ALA A 311 -5.75 -8.09 -21.91
CA ALA A 311 -5.57 -9.18 -20.97
C ALA A 311 -5.57 -8.68 -19.51
N GLU A 312 -4.94 -7.54 -19.21
CA GLU A 312 -5.02 -6.95 -17.87
C GLU A 312 -6.46 -6.63 -17.50
N LEU A 313 -7.26 -6.07 -18.42
CA LEU A 313 -8.68 -5.77 -18.19
C LEU A 313 -9.47 -7.07 -17.90
N GLU A 314 -9.26 -8.13 -18.68
CA GLU A 314 -9.89 -9.43 -18.45
C GLU A 314 -9.55 -10.02 -17.07
N TYR A 315 -8.33 -9.77 -16.58
CA TYR A 315 -7.84 -10.31 -15.31
C TYR A 315 -8.13 -9.42 -14.08
N LEU A 316 -8.70 -8.22 -14.21
CA LEU A 316 -9.04 -7.37 -13.06
C LEU A 316 -9.97 -8.08 -12.04
N PRO A 317 -11.04 -8.80 -12.43
CA PRO A 317 -11.85 -9.57 -11.49
C PRO A 317 -11.06 -10.66 -10.77
N TRP A 318 -10.12 -11.30 -11.47
CA TRP A 318 -9.19 -12.26 -10.88
C TRP A 318 -8.27 -11.59 -9.85
N GLY A 319 -7.77 -10.38 -10.11
CA GLY A 319 -6.96 -9.62 -9.17
C GLY A 319 -7.68 -9.40 -7.85
N ALA A 320 -8.94 -8.95 -7.89
CA ALA A 320 -9.76 -8.77 -6.68
C ALA A 320 -9.92 -10.07 -5.88
N ARG A 321 -10.27 -11.16 -6.56
CA ARG A 321 -10.45 -12.47 -5.93
C ARG A 321 -9.13 -13.02 -5.37
N LEU A 322 -8.02 -12.91 -6.11
CA LEU A 322 -6.71 -13.43 -5.71
C LEU A 322 -6.12 -12.68 -4.54
N MET A 323 -6.16 -11.35 -4.52
CA MET A 323 -5.64 -10.58 -3.39
C MET A 323 -6.43 -10.86 -2.11
N THR A 324 -7.74 -11.05 -2.23
CA THR A 324 -8.59 -11.43 -1.09
C THR A 324 -8.26 -12.84 -0.60
N LEU A 325 -8.12 -13.82 -1.52
CA LEU A 325 -7.75 -15.19 -1.19
C LEU A 325 -6.36 -15.25 -0.55
N GLU A 326 -5.37 -14.57 -1.13
CA GLU A 326 -4.00 -14.52 -0.62
C GLU A 326 -3.96 -13.96 0.81
N CYS A 327 -4.67 -12.87 1.06
CA CYS A 327 -4.74 -12.27 2.40
C CYS A 327 -5.36 -13.26 3.41
N GLY A 328 -6.44 -13.95 3.04
CA GLY A 328 -7.04 -14.99 3.86
C GLY A 328 -6.11 -16.16 4.14
N ILE A 329 -5.37 -16.62 3.14
CA ILE A 329 -4.34 -17.66 3.29
C ILE A 329 -3.24 -17.21 4.26
N ARG A 330 -2.77 -15.96 4.15
CA ARG A 330 -1.74 -15.41 5.04
C ARG A 330 -2.20 -15.35 6.49
N PHE A 331 -3.44 -14.91 6.75
CA PHE A 331 -4.02 -14.90 8.10
C PHE A 331 -4.16 -16.33 8.67
N LEU A 332 -4.62 -17.27 7.85
CA LEU A 332 -4.78 -18.66 8.29
C LEU A 332 -3.42 -19.33 8.56
N THR A 333 -2.43 -19.04 7.74
CA THR A 333 -1.05 -19.52 7.92
C THR A 333 -0.47 -19.01 9.24
N ASP A 334 -0.60 -17.71 9.52
CA ASP A 334 -0.11 -17.12 10.75
C ASP A 334 -0.83 -17.66 11.99
N TYR A 335 -2.15 -17.89 11.88
CA TYR A 335 -2.91 -18.57 12.93
C TYR A 335 -2.36 -19.98 13.24
N LEU A 336 -2.04 -20.76 12.21
CA LEU A 336 -1.44 -22.10 12.39
C LEU A 336 -0.03 -22.04 12.97
N ASP A 337 0.76 -21.04 12.57
CA ASP A 337 2.14 -20.83 13.05
C ASP A 337 2.22 -20.23 14.46
N GLY A 338 1.15 -19.66 15.01
CA GLY A 338 1.09 -19.14 16.37
C GLY A 338 0.90 -17.64 16.52
N ASP A 339 0.40 -16.97 15.49
CA ASP A 339 0.09 -15.54 15.49
C ASP A 339 1.32 -14.63 15.70
N HIS A 340 2.39 -14.86 14.93
CA HIS A 340 3.67 -14.16 15.07
C HIS A 340 3.87 -13.02 14.09
N TYR A 341 3.25 -13.09 12.91
CA TYR A 341 3.44 -12.12 11.84
C TYR A 341 2.50 -10.93 11.95
N PHE A 342 1.20 -11.19 12.09
CA PHE A 342 0.20 -10.13 12.25
C PHE A 342 -0.04 -9.84 13.73
N HIS A 343 0.06 -8.55 14.11
CA HIS A 343 -0.30 -8.16 15.46
C HIS A 343 -1.77 -8.49 15.76
N ILE A 344 -2.01 -9.22 16.84
CA ILE A 344 -3.34 -9.59 17.32
C ILE A 344 -3.69 -8.87 18.61
N GLN A 345 -4.95 -8.50 18.77
CA GLN A 345 -5.51 -7.90 19.98
C GLN A 345 -6.17 -8.94 20.89
N TYR A 346 -6.55 -10.09 20.33
CA TYR A 346 -7.16 -11.20 21.06
C TYR A 346 -6.83 -12.54 20.40
N PRO A 347 -6.83 -13.65 21.16
CA PRO A 347 -6.58 -14.99 20.62
C PRO A 347 -7.61 -15.36 19.53
N GLY A 348 -7.14 -15.86 18.39
CA GLY A 348 -7.98 -16.26 17.26
C GLY A 348 -8.37 -15.11 16.30
N GLN A 349 -7.87 -13.89 16.51
CA GLN A 349 -8.19 -12.76 15.61
C GLN A 349 -7.78 -13.04 14.15
N ASN A 350 -6.64 -13.71 13.92
CA ASN A 350 -6.22 -14.07 12.57
C ASN A 350 -7.13 -15.11 11.93
N LEU A 351 -7.75 -15.99 12.71
CA LEU A 351 -8.77 -16.91 12.20
C LEU A 351 -10.06 -16.15 11.80
N ASP A 352 -10.50 -15.19 12.62
CA ASP A 352 -11.64 -14.34 12.28
C ASP A 352 -11.37 -13.53 11.00
N ARG A 353 -10.18 -12.96 10.88
CA ARG A 353 -9.72 -12.27 9.65
C ARG A 353 -9.72 -13.20 8.43
N ALA A 354 -9.20 -14.43 8.56
CA ALA A 354 -9.20 -15.40 7.47
C ALA A 354 -10.63 -15.72 7.00
N ARG A 355 -11.55 -15.94 7.94
CA ARG A 355 -12.96 -16.22 7.66
C ARG A 355 -13.64 -15.08 6.92
N THR A 356 -13.37 -13.85 7.29
CA THR A 356 -13.87 -12.65 6.61
C THR A 356 -13.40 -12.63 5.15
N GLN A 357 -12.12 -12.85 4.90
CA GLN A 357 -11.58 -12.89 3.54
C GLN A 357 -12.19 -14.04 2.73
N PHE A 358 -12.32 -15.23 3.31
CA PHE A 358 -12.93 -16.38 2.61
C PHE A 358 -14.41 -16.17 2.28
N LYS A 359 -15.14 -15.46 3.14
CA LYS A 359 -16.52 -15.06 2.84
C LYS A 359 -16.58 -14.10 1.65
N LEU A 360 -15.68 -13.09 1.61
CA LEU A 360 -15.59 -12.17 0.48
C LEU A 360 -15.19 -12.88 -0.83
N VAL A 361 -14.25 -13.83 -0.78
CA VAL A 361 -13.91 -14.68 -1.94
C VAL A 361 -15.12 -15.43 -2.46
N THR A 362 -15.88 -16.05 -1.55
CA THR A 362 -17.12 -16.79 -1.93
C THR A 362 -18.13 -15.88 -2.63
N ASP A 363 -18.31 -14.65 -2.13
CA ASP A 363 -19.23 -13.68 -2.73
C ASP A 363 -18.74 -13.21 -4.11
N MET A 364 -17.43 -12.98 -4.26
CA MET A 364 -16.82 -12.63 -5.55
C MET A 364 -16.97 -13.76 -6.56
N GLU A 365 -16.82 -15.02 -6.15
CA GLU A 365 -17.04 -16.19 -7.02
C GLU A 365 -18.48 -16.27 -7.53
N GLN A 366 -19.47 -15.99 -6.68
CA GLN A 366 -20.87 -15.96 -7.06
C GLN A 366 -21.21 -14.78 -7.98
N GLN A 367 -20.47 -13.68 -7.90
CA GLN A 367 -20.70 -12.46 -8.67
C GLN A 367 -19.65 -12.24 -9.77
N PHE A 368 -18.85 -13.26 -10.11
CA PHE A 368 -17.70 -13.10 -11.00
C PHE A 368 -18.09 -12.57 -12.38
N ASP A 369 -19.17 -13.07 -12.98
CA ASP A 369 -19.69 -12.59 -14.26
C ASP A 369 -20.15 -11.12 -14.19
N ALA A 370 -20.74 -10.72 -13.08
CA ALA A 370 -21.12 -9.33 -12.85
C ALA A 370 -19.89 -8.42 -12.72
N MET A 371 -18.84 -8.89 -12.03
CA MET A 371 -17.56 -8.17 -11.93
C MET A 371 -16.94 -7.97 -13.33
N ALA A 372 -16.92 -9.02 -14.16
CA ALA A 372 -16.43 -8.95 -15.53
C ALA A 372 -17.26 -7.98 -16.39
N ALA A 373 -18.59 -8.01 -16.26
CA ALA A 373 -19.48 -7.08 -16.98
C ALA A 373 -19.23 -5.62 -16.56
N VAL A 374 -18.95 -5.36 -15.29
CA VAL A 374 -18.57 -4.02 -14.81
C VAL A 374 -17.27 -3.55 -15.48
N VAL A 375 -16.23 -4.40 -15.53
CA VAL A 375 -14.97 -4.04 -16.22
C VAL A 375 -15.25 -3.72 -17.68
N ALA A 376 -15.97 -4.59 -18.39
CA ALA A 376 -16.30 -4.39 -19.83
C ALA A 376 -17.11 -3.12 -20.10
N LYS A 377 -17.86 -2.62 -19.11
CA LYS A 377 -18.64 -1.36 -19.23
C LYS A 377 -17.76 -0.12 -19.27
N TYR A 378 -16.60 -0.14 -18.62
CA TYR A 378 -15.74 1.02 -18.45
C TYR A 378 -14.36 0.91 -19.15
N ALA A 379 -14.07 -0.26 -19.78
CA ALA A 379 -12.86 -0.54 -20.54
C ALA A 379 -12.76 0.22 -21.86
#